data_a6790c429962f919ed25233682805d15
#
_entry.id   a6790c429962f919ed25233682805d15
#
_cell.length_a   1.000
_cell.length_b   1.000
_cell.length_c   1.000
_cell.angle_alpha   90.00
_cell.angle_beta   90.00
_cell.angle_gamma   90.00
#
_symmetry.space_group_name_H-M   'P 1'
#
loop_
_entity.id
_entity.type
_entity.pdbx_description
1 polymer ?
#
loop_
_entity_poly.entity_id
_entity_poly.type
_entity_poly.pdbx_seq_one_letter_code
_entity_poly.pdbx_strand_id
1 'polypeptide(L)'
;MILRQFLHTDPVAISYLLGCGGHAAAAVVDPVGDAAPYLRAAEESGMRIRFVIDTHLHADHRSAGRALAAAAGADYVLHGSAEVAFHARTVTDGERLPLGNVVLDVLHTPGHTPEHLSLLVSDRTRAEEPWCVLTGHTLMVGDVGRTELASDAATGARTLFASLQRLKALPDHIEVLPGAFAGSVCGRRLSGKPFSTIGFERRHNAAFRMDDAEAFVGFMLQDIPPPPEGAA
;
A
#
# COMPACT_ATOMS: atom_id res chain seq x y z
N MET A 1 14.06 11.88 6.19
CA MET A 1 13.53 10.82 5.29
C MET A 1 13.79 11.19 3.84
N ILE A 2 14.14 10.21 3.00
CA ILE A 2 14.13 10.29 1.55
C ILE A 2 12.93 9.49 1.08
N LEU A 3 12.15 10.03 0.12
CA LEU A 3 11.00 9.38 -0.51
C LEU A 3 11.09 9.59 -2.01
N ARG A 4 10.93 8.50 -2.78
CA ARG A 4 10.82 8.49 -4.23
C ARG A 4 9.55 7.74 -4.61
N GLN A 5 8.75 8.32 -5.49
CA GLN A 5 7.54 7.74 -6.03
C GLN A 5 7.77 7.35 -7.50
N PHE A 6 7.41 6.13 -7.88
CA PHE A 6 7.48 5.63 -9.25
C PHE A 6 6.06 5.44 -9.76
N LEU A 7 5.70 6.21 -10.77
CA LEU A 7 4.37 6.12 -11.42
C LEU A 7 4.49 5.21 -12.64
N HIS A 8 3.73 4.12 -12.64
CA HIS A 8 3.67 3.15 -13.73
C HIS A 8 2.36 3.32 -14.49
N THR A 9 2.41 3.21 -15.81
CA THR A 9 1.24 3.37 -16.68
C THR A 9 0.80 2.08 -17.36
N ASP A 10 1.64 1.02 -17.28
CA ASP A 10 1.33 -0.32 -17.78
C ASP A 10 2.18 -1.34 -16.98
N PRO A 11 1.61 -2.02 -16.00
CA PRO A 11 0.28 -1.80 -15.38
C PRO A 11 0.21 -0.44 -14.66
N VAL A 12 -1.02 0.07 -14.43
CA VAL A 12 -1.20 1.31 -13.69
C VAL A 12 -1.04 1.05 -12.20
N ALA A 13 0.10 1.48 -11.65
CA ALA A 13 0.45 1.27 -10.25
C ALA A 13 1.40 2.36 -9.73
N ILE A 14 1.60 2.41 -8.42
CA ILE A 14 2.56 3.30 -7.78
C ILE A 14 3.45 2.49 -6.86
N SER A 15 4.75 2.59 -7.07
CA SER A 15 5.76 2.03 -6.18
C SER A 15 6.49 3.13 -5.42
N TYR A 16 7.10 2.78 -4.30
CA TYR A 16 7.82 3.72 -3.46
C TYR A 16 9.19 3.19 -3.07
N LEU A 17 10.18 4.06 -3.05
CA LEU A 17 11.43 3.86 -2.31
C LEU A 17 11.50 4.91 -1.21
N LEU A 18 11.65 4.49 0.03
CA LEU A 18 11.75 5.40 1.17
C LEU A 18 12.79 4.91 2.19
N GLY A 19 13.37 5.85 2.94
CA GLY A 19 14.36 5.46 3.92
C GLY A 19 15.09 6.62 4.59
N CYS A 20 16.11 6.27 5.35
CA CYS A 20 16.95 7.17 6.12
C CYS A 20 18.34 7.30 5.47
N GLY A 21 18.62 8.42 4.81
CA GLY A 21 19.94 8.66 4.22
C GLY A 21 21.07 8.64 5.24
N GLY A 22 20.85 9.16 6.46
CA GLY A 22 21.86 9.17 7.54
C GLY A 22 22.24 7.77 8.06
N HIS A 23 21.37 6.79 7.89
CA HIS A 23 21.62 5.38 8.24
C HIS A 23 21.81 4.48 7.01
N ALA A 24 21.81 5.06 5.82
CA ALA A 24 21.95 4.35 4.55
C ALA A 24 20.98 3.15 4.38
N ALA A 25 19.75 3.27 4.90
CA ALA A 25 18.78 2.19 4.93
C ALA A 25 17.47 2.59 4.25
N ALA A 26 16.97 1.74 3.34
CA ALA A 26 15.76 1.96 2.58
C ALA A 26 14.84 0.73 2.56
N ALA A 27 13.56 0.97 2.27
CA ALA A 27 12.60 -0.02 1.82
C ALA A 27 12.07 0.36 0.43
N VAL A 28 11.67 -0.66 -0.35
CA VAL A 28 10.89 -0.49 -1.56
C VAL A 28 9.52 -1.13 -1.31
N VAL A 29 8.45 -0.43 -1.69
CA VAL A 29 7.07 -0.88 -1.50
C VAL A 29 6.38 -1.02 -2.85
N ASP A 30 5.72 -2.14 -3.06
CA ASP A 30 4.97 -2.54 -4.27
C ASP A 30 5.77 -2.34 -5.56
N PRO A 31 6.98 -2.93 -5.72
CA PRO A 31 7.78 -2.74 -6.91
C PRO A 31 7.16 -3.44 -8.13
N VAL A 32 7.13 -2.71 -9.25
CA VAL A 32 6.58 -3.14 -10.54
C VAL A 32 7.69 -3.22 -11.59
N GLY A 33 7.61 -4.21 -12.47
CA GLY A 33 8.50 -4.33 -13.64
C GLY A 33 9.92 -4.80 -13.30
N ASP A 34 10.94 -4.00 -13.66
CA ASP A 34 12.34 -4.35 -13.47
C ASP A 34 12.88 -3.87 -12.12
N ALA A 35 13.81 -4.60 -11.53
CA ALA A 35 14.51 -4.24 -10.30
C ALA A 35 15.48 -3.05 -10.48
N ALA A 36 16.03 -2.86 -11.68
CA ALA A 36 17.10 -1.90 -11.94
C ALA A 36 16.77 -0.43 -11.60
N PRO A 37 15.56 0.11 -11.87
CA PRO A 37 15.21 1.48 -11.45
C PRO A 37 15.28 1.70 -9.94
N TYR A 38 14.84 0.73 -9.15
CA TYR A 38 14.85 0.82 -7.68
C TYR A 38 16.26 0.72 -7.10
N LEU A 39 17.08 -0.18 -7.66
CA LEU A 39 18.50 -0.32 -7.28
C LEU A 39 19.26 0.97 -7.55
N ARG A 40 19.10 1.55 -8.74
CA ARG A 40 19.73 2.84 -9.08
C ARG A 40 19.27 3.97 -8.15
N ALA A 41 17.97 4.07 -7.89
CA ALA A 41 17.44 5.12 -7.01
C ALA A 41 17.95 4.98 -5.55
N ALA A 42 18.14 3.77 -5.07
CA ALA A 42 18.74 3.50 -3.77
C ALA A 42 20.22 3.92 -3.76
N GLU A 43 21.00 3.54 -4.78
CA GLU A 43 22.41 3.90 -4.94
C GLU A 43 22.60 5.42 -5.03
N GLU A 44 21.84 6.10 -5.90
CA GLU A 44 21.86 7.57 -6.06
C GLU A 44 21.50 8.32 -4.77
N SER A 45 20.71 7.69 -3.90
CA SER A 45 20.33 8.21 -2.59
C SER A 45 21.30 7.80 -1.47
N GLY A 46 22.38 7.07 -1.79
CA GLY A 46 23.34 6.56 -0.82
C GLY A 46 22.74 5.54 0.16
N MET A 47 21.69 4.83 -0.23
CA MET A 47 20.98 3.89 0.64
C MET A 47 21.11 2.45 0.13
N ARG A 48 20.97 1.50 1.05
CA ARG A 48 20.83 0.07 0.75
C ARG A 48 19.40 -0.36 1.03
N ILE A 49 18.81 -1.11 0.12
CA ILE A 49 17.48 -1.69 0.32
C ILE A 49 17.61 -2.80 1.37
N ARG A 50 16.89 -2.63 2.48
CA ARG A 50 16.80 -3.60 3.59
C ARG A 50 15.55 -4.44 3.48
N PHE A 51 14.45 -3.83 3.05
CA PHE A 51 13.15 -4.46 2.90
C PHE A 51 12.59 -4.18 1.51
N VAL A 52 12.01 -5.21 0.90
CA VAL A 52 11.13 -5.10 -0.25
C VAL A 52 9.78 -5.62 0.21
N ILE A 53 8.77 -4.78 0.21
CA ILE A 53 7.48 -5.04 0.84
C ILE A 53 6.41 -5.00 -0.23
N ASP A 54 5.61 -6.05 -0.36
CA ASP A 54 4.34 -5.96 -1.07
C ASP A 54 3.22 -5.75 -0.06
N THR A 55 2.39 -4.73 -0.29
CA THR A 55 1.26 -4.43 0.59
C THR A 55 0.21 -5.55 0.56
N HIS A 56 0.14 -6.28 -0.55
CA HIS A 56 -0.76 -7.41 -0.74
C HIS A 56 -0.28 -8.29 -1.90
N LEU A 57 -0.90 -9.44 -2.11
CA LEU A 57 -0.70 -10.27 -3.29
C LEU A 57 -1.45 -9.63 -4.46
N HIS A 58 -0.69 -9.05 -5.41
CA HIS A 58 -1.24 -8.30 -6.53
C HIS A 58 -1.94 -9.22 -7.53
N ALA A 59 -3.22 -8.92 -7.84
CA ALA A 59 -3.98 -9.60 -8.88
C ALA A 59 -3.95 -8.86 -10.23
N ASP A 60 -3.58 -7.59 -10.23
CA ASP A 60 -3.56 -6.69 -11.39
C ASP A 60 -2.23 -6.71 -12.15
N HIS A 61 -1.16 -7.18 -11.49
CA HIS A 61 0.15 -7.32 -12.11
C HIS A 61 1.05 -8.31 -11.36
N ARG A 62 2.14 -8.69 -12.01
CA ARG A 62 3.19 -9.50 -11.37
C ARG A 62 4.15 -8.60 -10.61
N SER A 63 4.22 -8.75 -9.28
CA SER A 63 5.19 -8.03 -8.45
C SER A 63 6.64 -8.35 -8.84
N ALA A 64 7.49 -7.31 -8.88
CA ALA A 64 8.94 -7.44 -8.96
C ALA A 64 9.59 -7.71 -7.59
N GLY A 65 8.82 -7.78 -6.51
CA GLY A 65 9.30 -7.81 -5.12
C GLY A 65 10.34 -8.89 -4.85
N ARG A 66 10.06 -10.13 -5.23
CA ARG A 66 11.00 -11.25 -5.02
C ARG A 66 12.31 -11.08 -5.79
N ALA A 67 12.23 -10.66 -7.05
CA ALA A 67 13.40 -10.45 -7.88
C ALA A 67 14.27 -9.30 -7.36
N LEU A 68 13.63 -8.20 -6.97
CA LEU A 68 14.31 -7.06 -6.37
C LEU A 68 14.95 -7.42 -5.02
N ALA A 69 14.25 -8.14 -4.15
CA ALA A 69 14.78 -8.56 -2.86
C ALA A 69 16.02 -9.45 -3.03
N ALA A 70 15.98 -10.41 -3.96
CA ALA A 70 17.12 -11.25 -4.28
C ALA A 70 18.30 -10.44 -4.83
N ALA A 71 18.06 -9.49 -5.74
CA ALA A 71 19.09 -8.65 -6.34
C ALA A 71 19.73 -7.69 -5.34
N ALA A 72 18.95 -7.19 -4.37
CA ALA A 72 19.42 -6.27 -3.33
C ALA A 72 20.02 -6.98 -2.10
N GLY A 73 19.85 -8.30 -1.96
CA GLY A 73 20.16 -9.03 -0.72
C GLY A 73 19.29 -8.56 0.46
N ALA A 74 18.02 -8.21 0.18
CA ALA A 74 17.05 -7.66 1.11
C ALA A 74 16.01 -8.72 1.53
N ASP A 75 15.35 -8.47 2.67
CA ASP A 75 14.19 -9.29 3.06
C ASP A 75 13.00 -8.95 2.15
N TYR A 76 12.37 -9.98 1.57
CA TYR A 76 11.06 -9.84 0.95
C TYR A 76 9.99 -10.00 2.02
N VAL A 77 9.13 -8.99 2.18
CA VAL A 77 8.20 -8.85 3.31
C VAL A 77 6.76 -8.93 2.84
N LEU A 78 5.98 -9.76 3.53
CA LEU A 78 4.52 -9.88 3.39
C LEU A 78 3.85 -9.94 4.77
N HIS A 79 2.56 -9.66 4.84
CA HIS A 79 1.78 -9.92 6.06
C HIS A 79 1.71 -11.43 6.34
N GLY A 80 1.71 -11.81 7.63
CA GLY A 80 1.76 -13.21 8.07
C GLY A 80 0.58 -14.08 7.65
N SER A 81 -0.53 -13.49 7.21
CA SER A 81 -1.67 -14.22 6.63
C SER A 81 -1.58 -14.43 5.12
N ALA A 82 -0.50 -14.01 4.47
CA ALA A 82 -0.29 -14.28 3.05
C ALA A 82 0.00 -15.78 2.82
N GLU A 83 -0.81 -16.42 2.00
CA GLU A 83 -0.63 -17.83 1.64
C GLU A 83 0.25 -17.94 0.39
N VAL A 84 1.54 -18.19 0.59
CA VAL A 84 2.52 -18.28 -0.50
C VAL A 84 3.39 -19.52 -0.37
N ALA A 85 3.80 -20.10 -1.50
CA ALA A 85 4.62 -21.32 -1.57
C ALA A 85 6.14 -21.02 -1.57
N PHE A 86 6.56 -19.79 -1.26
CA PHE A 86 7.96 -19.35 -1.23
C PHE A 86 8.30 -18.68 0.09
N HIS A 87 9.59 -18.55 0.37
CA HIS A 87 10.04 -17.87 1.59
C HIS A 87 9.83 -16.36 1.49
N ALA A 88 9.16 -15.82 2.50
CA ALA A 88 9.04 -14.38 2.76
C ALA A 88 9.23 -14.13 4.26
N ARG A 89 9.79 -12.99 4.61
CA ARG A 89 9.72 -12.50 5.98
C ARG A 89 8.28 -12.08 6.25
N THR A 90 7.65 -12.69 7.22
CA THR A 90 6.29 -12.33 7.61
C THR A 90 6.30 -11.24 8.68
N VAL A 91 5.32 -10.32 8.59
CA VAL A 91 5.06 -9.28 9.59
C VAL A 91 3.62 -9.34 10.08
N THR A 92 3.39 -8.78 11.26
CA THR A 92 2.07 -8.73 11.88
C THR A 92 1.66 -7.29 12.19
N ASP A 93 0.37 -7.12 12.50
CA ASP A 93 -0.18 -5.81 12.90
C ASP A 93 0.59 -5.21 14.08
N GLY A 94 0.97 -3.94 13.97
CA GLY A 94 1.75 -3.22 14.99
C GLY A 94 3.25 -3.51 14.96
N GLU A 95 3.74 -4.42 14.11
CA GLU A 95 5.18 -4.65 13.97
C GLU A 95 5.88 -3.43 13.39
N ARG A 96 7.13 -3.19 13.81
CA ARG A 96 7.96 -2.08 13.36
C ARG A 96 9.12 -2.54 12.50
N LEU A 97 9.28 -1.93 11.34
CA LEU A 97 10.40 -2.13 10.43
C LEU A 97 11.31 -0.89 10.48
N PRO A 98 12.41 -0.94 11.23
CA PRO A 98 13.28 0.23 11.38
C PRO A 98 14.23 0.39 10.17
N LEU A 99 14.33 1.63 9.69
CA LEU A 99 15.28 2.09 8.68
C LEU A 99 16.17 3.23 9.25
N GLY A 100 16.71 3.02 10.44
CA GLY A 100 17.37 4.07 11.21
C GLY A 100 16.37 5.03 11.86
N ASN A 101 16.41 6.33 11.52
CA ASN A 101 15.46 7.31 12.05
C ASN A 101 14.08 7.26 11.38
N VAL A 102 13.96 6.57 10.24
CA VAL A 102 12.67 6.30 9.60
C VAL A 102 12.16 4.97 10.11
N VAL A 103 10.89 4.92 10.49
CA VAL A 103 10.23 3.71 10.98
C VAL A 103 8.95 3.49 10.21
N LEU A 104 8.72 2.25 9.79
CA LEU A 104 7.47 1.80 9.18
C LEU A 104 6.71 0.99 10.23
N ASP A 105 5.57 1.49 10.69
CA ASP A 105 4.66 0.74 11.55
C ASP A 105 3.64 0.00 10.66
N VAL A 106 3.58 -1.32 10.79
CA VAL A 106 2.68 -2.19 10.01
C VAL A 106 1.26 -2.06 10.54
N LEU A 107 0.32 -1.76 9.66
CA LEU A 107 -1.11 -1.81 9.94
C LEU A 107 -1.73 -2.91 9.08
N HIS A 108 -2.29 -3.95 9.67
CA HIS A 108 -3.08 -4.93 8.93
C HIS A 108 -4.40 -4.28 8.50
N THR A 109 -4.59 -4.12 7.20
CA THR A 109 -5.74 -3.43 6.58
C THR A 109 -6.42 -4.31 5.53
N PRO A 110 -6.94 -5.48 5.95
CA PRO A 110 -7.56 -6.44 5.03
C PRO A 110 -8.85 -5.89 4.41
N GLY A 111 -9.26 -6.51 3.30
CA GLY A 111 -10.53 -6.22 2.62
C GLY A 111 -10.38 -6.20 1.10
N HIS A 112 -9.40 -5.49 0.54
CA HIS A 112 -9.01 -5.66 -0.86
C HIS A 112 -8.46 -7.07 -1.08
N THR A 113 -7.54 -7.48 -0.24
CA THR A 113 -7.12 -8.87 -0.02
C THR A 113 -7.10 -9.19 1.48
N PRO A 114 -7.15 -10.47 1.90
CA PRO A 114 -7.14 -10.85 3.32
C PRO A 114 -5.85 -10.47 4.05
N GLU A 115 -4.71 -10.49 3.35
CA GLU A 115 -3.37 -10.23 3.89
C GLU A 115 -2.91 -8.78 3.70
N HIS A 116 -3.76 -7.90 3.16
CA HIS A 116 -3.37 -6.52 2.87
C HIS A 116 -2.86 -5.78 4.10
N LEU A 117 -1.76 -5.06 3.96
CA LEU A 117 -1.19 -4.18 4.96
C LEU A 117 -1.01 -2.75 4.44
N SER A 118 -1.05 -1.81 5.34
CA SER A 118 -0.62 -0.42 5.13
C SER A 118 0.60 -0.13 5.99
N LEU A 119 1.40 0.86 5.61
CA LEU A 119 2.61 1.23 6.33
C LEU A 119 2.52 2.68 6.80
N LEU A 120 2.43 2.89 8.11
CA LEU A 120 2.46 4.22 8.70
C LEU A 120 3.92 4.63 8.91
N VAL A 121 4.31 5.79 8.38
CA VAL A 121 5.71 6.18 8.26
C VAL A 121 6.00 7.38 9.16
N SER A 122 6.99 7.22 10.05
CA SER A 122 7.51 8.28 10.90
C SER A 122 8.96 8.60 10.54
N ASP A 123 9.34 9.88 10.55
CA ASP A 123 10.73 10.35 10.52
C ASP A 123 11.07 11.01 11.85
N ARG A 124 11.68 10.25 12.75
CA ARG A 124 12.01 10.67 14.11
C ARG A 124 13.01 11.82 14.20
N THR A 125 13.62 12.22 13.06
CA THR A 125 14.41 13.44 13.01
C THR A 125 13.55 14.70 12.92
N ARG A 126 12.25 14.55 12.63
CA ARG A 126 11.30 15.65 12.45
C ARG A 126 10.23 15.69 13.54
N ALA A 127 9.60 14.54 13.78
CA ALA A 127 8.53 14.39 14.77
C ALA A 127 8.42 12.93 15.23
N GLU A 128 7.85 12.70 16.41
CA GLU A 128 7.43 11.36 16.85
C GLU A 128 6.14 10.92 16.12
N GLU A 129 5.33 11.88 15.67
CA GLU A 129 4.10 11.63 14.93
C GLU A 129 4.40 11.10 13.53
N PRO A 130 3.53 10.22 12.99
CA PRO A 130 3.63 9.76 11.61
C PRO A 130 3.44 10.91 10.62
N TRP A 131 4.13 10.84 9.50
CA TRP A 131 4.04 11.85 8.44
C TRP A 131 3.13 11.42 7.30
N CYS A 132 3.23 10.16 6.89
CA CYS A 132 2.43 9.62 5.80
C CYS A 132 2.04 8.16 6.06
N VAL A 133 1.09 7.67 5.29
CA VAL A 133 0.68 6.26 5.26
C VAL A 133 0.67 5.75 3.82
N LEU A 134 1.43 4.66 3.55
CA LEU A 134 1.32 3.92 2.30
C LEU A 134 0.15 2.96 2.45
N THR A 135 -0.87 3.16 1.65
CA THR A 135 -2.17 2.49 1.83
C THR A 135 -2.43 1.36 0.85
N GLY A 136 -1.46 1.07 -0.05
CA GLY A 136 -1.69 0.10 -1.11
C GLY A 136 -3.01 0.35 -1.81
N HIS A 137 -3.86 -0.67 -1.88
CA HIS A 137 -5.20 -0.55 -2.44
C HIS A 137 -6.32 -0.43 -1.39
N THR A 138 -6.01 -0.37 -0.08
CA THR A 138 -7.07 -0.15 0.94
C THR A 138 -7.74 1.21 0.78
N LEU A 139 -6.95 2.29 0.69
CA LEU A 139 -7.44 3.65 0.46
C LEU A 139 -6.66 4.28 -0.70
N MET A 140 -7.37 4.73 -1.72
CA MET A 140 -6.81 5.43 -2.86
C MET A 140 -7.40 6.84 -2.97
N VAL A 141 -6.84 7.68 -3.85
CA VAL A 141 -7.35 9.05 -3.98
C VAL A 141 -8.70 9.06 -4.68
N GLY A 142 -9.74 9.42 -3.94
CA GLY A 142 -11.12 9.51 -4.42
C GLY A 142 -11.91 8.20 -4.39
N ASP A 143 -11.28 7.06 -4.11
CA ASP A 143 -11.94 5.75 -4.03
C ASP A 143 -11.22 4.80 -3.06
N VAL A 144 -11.69 3.56 -2.97
CA VAL A 144 -11.10 2.45 -2.21
C VAL A 144 -10.95 1.23 -3.12
N GLY A 145 -10.13 0.27 -2.73
CA GLY A 145 -9.92 -0.96 -3.48
C GLY A 145 -11.19 -1.82 -3.57
N ARG A 146 -11.33 -2.52 -4.67
CA ARG A 146 -12.38 -3.54 -4.88
C ARG A 146 -12.17 -4.72 -3.94
N THR A 147 -13.21 -5.50 -3.64
CA THR A 147 -13.18 -6.48 -2.54
C THR A 147 -13.55 -7.91 -2.95
N GLU A 148 -13.87 -8.13 -4.23
CA GLU A 148 -14.36 -9.42 -4.73
C GLU A 148 -13.29 -10.29 -5.39
N LEU A 149 -12.04 -9.84 -5.50
CA LEU A 149 -10.99 -10.59 -6.19
C LEU A 149 -10.38 -11.72 -5.36
N ALA A 150 -10.30 -11.55 -4.04
CA ALA A 150 -9.63 -12.49 -3.15
C ALA A 150 -10.53 -13.06 -2.05
N SER A 151 -11.80 -12.65 -2.00
CA SER A 151 -12.76 -13.11 -1.01
C SER A 151 -14.20 -12.98 -1.52
N ASP A 152 -15.19 -13.49 -0.77
CA ASP A 152 -16.58 -13.11 -1.00
C ASP A 152 -16.74 -11.58 -0.90
N ALA A 153 -17.37 -10.97 -1.90
CA ALA A 153 -17.44 -9.53 -2.07
C ALA A 153 -18.01 -8.80 -0.85
N ALA A 154 -19.08 -9.34 -0.23
CA ALA A 154 -19.71 -8.74 0.94
C ALA A 154 -18.81 -8.88 2.19
N THR A 155 -18.16 -10.02 2.35
CA THR A 155 -17.19 -10.26 3.44
C THR A 155 -15.99 -9.35 3.29
N GLY A 156 -15.41 -9.26 2.10
CA GLY A 156 -14.32 -8.33 1.79
C GLY A 156 -14.70 -6.88 2.05
N ALA A 157 -15.92 -6.46 1.66
CA ALA A 157 -16.39 -5.10 1.90
C ALA A 157 -16.55 -4.79 3.40
N ARG A 158 -17.09 -5.69 4.21
CA ARG A 158 -17.17 -5.51 5.67
C ARG A 158 -15.79 -5.39 6.30
N THR A 159 -14.85 -6.22 5.86
CA THR A 159 -13.47 -6.20 6.34
C THR A 159 -12.75 -4.91 5.93
N LEU A 160 -12.94 -4.48 4.68
CA LEU A 160 -12.41 -3.19 4.19
C LEU A 160 -12.97 -2.01 4.99
N PHE A 161 -14.27 -2.02 5.28
CA PHE A 161 -14.89 -0.99 6.13
C PHE A 161 -14.17 -0.86 7.47
N ALA A 162 -13.92 -1.96 8.16
CA ALA A 162 -13.18 -1.94 9.43
C ALA A 162 -11.76 -1.38 9.28
N SER A 163 -11.05 -1.77 8.22
CA SER A 163 -9.73 -1.23 7.88
C SER A 163 -9.76 0.27 7.62
N LEU A 164 -10.78 0.76 6.89
CA LEU A 164 -10.97 2.18 6.61
C LEU A 164 -11.26 2.98 7.89
N GLN A 165 -11.99 2.43 8.87
CA GLN A 165 -12.21 3.11 10.16
C GLN A 165 -10.89 3.31 10.92
N ARG A 166 -9.94 2.36 10.83
CA ARG A 166 -8.59 2.52 11.41
C ARG A 166 -7.84 3.67 10.74
N LEU A 167 -7.86 3.75 9.40
CA LEU A 167 -7.23 4.84 8.67
C LEU A 167 -7.94 6.19 8.93
N LYS A 168 -9.27 6.17 9.05
CA LYS A 168 -10.08 7.35 9.35
C LYS A 168 -9.76 7.95 10.74
N ALA A 169 -9.28 7.16 11.68
CA ALA A 169 -8.84 7.62 13.00
C ALA A 169 -7.51 8.37 12.99
N LEU A 170 -6.74 8.32 11.88
CA LEU A 170 -5.48 9.05 11.76
C LEU A 170 -5.71 10.57 11.65
N PRO A 171 -4.74 11.39 12.07
CA PRO A 171 -4.82 12.86 11.93
C PRO A 171 -5.00 13.32 10.48
N ASP A 172 -5.70 14.45 10.30
CA ASP A 172 -6.03 15.01 8.98
C ASP A 172 -4.82 15.33 8.10
N HIS A 173 -3.69 15.67 8.71
CA HIS A 173 -2.46 16.05 7.99
C HIS A 173 -1.66 14.89 7.43
N ILE A 174 -1.94 13.65 7.85
CA ILE A 174 -1.23 12.47 7.36
C ILE A 174 -1.44 12.35 5.85
N GLU A 175 -0.33 12.33 5.09
CA GLU A 175 -0.36 12.12 3.64
C GLU A 175 -0.74 10.67 3.32
N VAL A 176 -1.68 10.50 2.38
CA VAL A 176 -2.08 9.21 1.81
C VAL A 176 -1.27 8.95 0.56
N LEU A 177 -0.51 7.86 0.55
CA LEU A 177 0.33 7.40 -0.55
C LEU A 177 -0.22 6.05 -1.05
N PRO A 178 -1.10 6.05 -2.07
CA PRO A 178 -1.79 4.84 -2.54
C PRO A 178 -0.92 3.98 -3.45
N GLY A 179 -1.32 2.71 -3.68
CA GLY A 179 -0.67 1.80 -4.62
C GLY A 179 -1.07 2.00 -6.08
N ALA A 180 -2.13 2.79 -6.36
CA ALA A 180 -2.61 3.04 -7.73
C ALA A 180 -3.31 4.39 -7.87
N PHE A 181 -3.54 4.79 -9.12
CA PHE A 181 -4.22 6.03 -9.52
C PHE A 181 -5.15 5.80 -10.73
N ALA A 182 -5.73 6.86 -11.31
CA ALA A 182 -6.68 6.75 -12.42
C ALA A 182 -6.13 5.91 -13.58
N GLY A 183 -6.94 4.95 -14.04
CA GLY A 183 -6.58 3.95 -15.05
C GLY A 183 -6.33 2.56 -14.47
N SER A 184 -6.16 2.42 -13.14
CA SER A 184 -6.06 1.11 -12.50
C SER A 184 -7.42 0.40 -12.50
N VAL A 185 -7.37 -0.93 -12.68
CA VAL A 185 -8.54 -1.82 -12.62
C VAL A 185 -9.01 -2.10 -11.18
N CYS A 186 -8.24 -1.66 -10.18
CA CYS A 186 -8.51 -1.93 -8.77
C CYS A 186 -9.40 -0.88 -8.08
N GLY A 187 -9.85 0.16 -8.79
CA GLY A 187 -10.82 1.13 -8.30
C GLY A 187 -11.75 1.60 -9.41
N ARG A 188 -12.85 2.29 -9.05
CA ARG A 188 -13.92 2.70 -9.97
C ARG A 188 -13.85 4.18 -10.36
N ARG A 189 -13.39 5.03 -9.44
CA ARG A 189 -13.40 6.51 -9.57
C ARG A 189 -12.11 7.14 -9.08
N LEU A 190 -10.98 6.51 -9.37
CA LEU A 190 -9.68 6.99 -8.95
C LEU A 190 -9.33 8.34 -9.58
N SER A 191 -8.75 9.21 -8.77
CA SER A 191 -8.12 10.45 -9.25
C SER A 191 -6.80 10.15 -9.98
N GLY A 192 -6.45 11.00 -10.96
CA GLY A 192 -5.11 11.03 -11.54
C GLY A 192 -4.03 11.60 -10.59
N LYS A 193 -4.42 12.13 -9.42
CA LYS A 193 -3.49 12.64 -8.42
C LYS A 193 -2.89 11.46 -7.62
N PRO A 194 -1.55 11.35 -7.52
CA PRO A 194 -0.92 10.16 -6.95
C PRO A 194 -0.73 10.24 -5.42
N PHE A 195 -1.30 11.22 -4.76
CA PHE A 195 -1.29 11.37 -3.29
C PHE A 195 -2.43 12.26 -2.82
N SER A 196 -2.78 12.14 -1.54
CA SER A 196 -3.82 12.93 -0.88
C SER A 196 -3.48 13.13 0.60
N THR A 197 -4.46 13.45 1.44
CA THR A 197 -4.35 13.43 2.90
C THR A 197 -5.57 12.73 3.51
N ILE A 198 -5.42 12.20 4.72
CA ILE A 198 -6.54 11.61 5.46
C ILE A 198 -7.70 12.62 5.58
N GLY A 199 -7.39 13.87 5.89
CA GLY A 199 -8.42 14.91 6.04
C GLY A 199 -9.14 15.25 4.74
N PHE A 200 -8.48 15.21 3.59
CA PHE A 200 -9.12 15.41 2.30
C PHE A 200 -10.02 14.22 1.94
N GLU A 201 -9.52 13.00 2.05
CA GLU A 201 -10.28 11.79 1.74
C GLU A 201 -11.49 11.63 2.68
N ARG A 202 -11.35 11.95 3.97
CA ARG A 202 -12.46 11.93 4.94
C ARG A 202 -13.62 12.86 4.54
N ARG A 203 -13.36 13.95 3.81
CA ARG A 203 -14.37 14.91 3.37
C ARG A 203 -14.91 14.65 1.97
N HIS A 204 -14.09 14.09 1.07
CA HIS A 204 -14.40 14.09 -0.36
C HIS A 204 -14.46 12.70 -1.00
N ASN A 205 -13.87 11.65 -0.40
CA ASN A 205 -13.95 10.29 -0.90
C ASN A 205 -15.30 9.65 -0.51
N ALA A 206 -16.11 9.29 -1.49
CA ALA A 206 -17.48 8.82 -1.27
C ALA A 206 -17.54 7.57 -0.37
N ALA A 207 -16.65 6.61 -0.58
CA ALA A 207 -16.56 5.39 0.23
C ALA A 207 -16.01 5.68 1.63
N PHE A 208 -14.93 6.46 1.73
CA PHE A 208 -14.26 6.74 2.99
C PHE A 208 -15.10 7.62 3.95
N ARG A 209 -16.07 8.36 3.43
CA ARG A 209 -17.01 9.17 4.24
C ARG A 209 -18.06 8.36 4.98
N MET A 210 -18.33 7.13 4.54
CA MET A 210 -19.39 6.31 5.12
C MET A 210 -19.05 5.89 6.55
N ASP A 211 -20.05 5.96 7.45
CA ASP A 211 -19.93 5.58 8.86
C ASP A 211 -20.82 4.38 9.19
N ASP A 212 -21.70 3.96 8.25
CA ASP A 212 -22.55 2.79 8.38
C ASP A 212 -22.01 1.63 7.53
N ALA A 213 -21.77 0.49 8.16
CA ALA A 213 -21.13 -0.67 7.52
C ALA A 213 -22.03 -1.30 6.44
N GLU A 214 -23.35 -1.38 6.66
CA GLU A 214 -24.27 -2.01 5.69
C GLU A 214 -24.49 -1.10 4.46
N ALA A 215 -24.55 0.22 4.68
CA ALA A 215 -24.58 1.18 3.58
C ALA A 215 -23.28 1.11 2.76
N PHE A 216 -22.12 0.96 3.42
CA PHE A 216 -20.84 0.78 2.75
C PHE A 216 -20.80 -0.52 1.92
N VAL A 217 -21.24 -1.64 2.51
CA VAL A 217 -21.33 -2.92 1.78
C VAL A 217 -22.22 -2.77 0.56
N GLY A 218 -23.42 -2.20 0.73
CA GLY A 218 -24.34 -1.94 -0.39
C GLY A 218 -23.71 -1.07 -1.48
N PHE A 219 -22.91 -0.06 -1.11
CA PHE A 219 -22.17 0.78 -2.05
C PHE A 219 -21.08 0.00 -2.79
N MET A 220 -20.33 -0.86 -2.08
CA MET A 220 -19.22 -1.64 -2.68
C MET A 220 -19.73 -2.72 -3.66
N LEU A 221 -20.93 -3.25 -3.44
CA LEU A 221 -21.56 -4.28 -4.28
C LEU A 221 -22.25 -3.71 -5.53
N GLN A 222 -22.35 -2.39 -5.67
CA GLN A 222 -22.88 -1.76 -6.89
C GLN A 222 -21.78 -1.63 -7.95
N ASP A 223 -22.14 -1.87 -9.22
CA ASP A 223 -21.28 -1.66 -10.39
C ASP A 223 -19.88 -2.31 -10.25
N ILE A 224 -19.85 -3.57 -9.79
CA ILE A 224 -18.59 -4.32 -9.68
C ILE A 224 -17.97 -4.44 -11.07
N PRO A 225 -16.74 -3.95 -11.29
CA PRO A 225 -16.06 -4.07 -12.57
C PRO A 225 -15.77 -5.54 -12.90
N PRO A 226 -15.63 -5.91 -14.18
CA PRO A 226 -15.19 -7.26 -14.54
C PRO A 226 -13.81 -7.55 -13.92
N PRO A 227 -13.47 -8.83 -13.63
CA PRO A 227 -12.15 -9.18 -13.12
C PRO A 227 -11.05 -8.76 -14.10
N PRO A 228 -9.84 -8.42 -13.63
CA PRO A 228 -8.69 -8.14 -14.48
C PRO A 228 -8.38 -9.33 -15.40
N GLU A 229 -7.90 -9.07 -16.62
CA GLU A 229 -7.43 -10.15 -17.49
C GLU A 229 -6.25 -10.88 -16.86
N GLY A 230 -6.38 -12.20 -16.66
CA GLY A 230 -5.35 -13.03 -16.05
C GLY A 230 -5.43 -13.18 -14.52
N ALA A 231 -6.45 -12.63 -13.86
CA ALA A 231 -6.76 -12.95 -12.47
C ALA A 231 -7.39 -14.36 -12.41
N ALA A 232 -6.60 -15.37 -12.07
CA ALA A 232 -6.99 -16.75 -11.79
C ALA A 232 -6.15 -17.30 -10.64
#